data_aa6b4a1d50b894173bdcdaab27b2ebb9
#
_entry.id   aa6b4a1d50b894173bdcdaab27b2ebb9
#
_cell.length_a   1.000
_cell.length_b   1.000
_cell.length_c   1.000
_cell.angle_alpha   90.00
_cell.angle_beta   90.00
_cell.angle_gamma   90.00
#
_symmetry.space_group_name_H-M   'P 1'
#
loop_
_entity.id
_entity.type
_entity.pdbx_description
1 polymer ?
#
loop_
_entity_poly.entity_id
_entity_poly.type
_entity_poly.pdbx_seq_one_letter_code
_entity_poly.pdbx_strand_id
1 'polypeptide(L)'
;MASRSNDEDRWPWLHAIAEWIDATRRAGGHGVVACSALKRAYRDVLIGARRDVRLVFLKGDRDLIARRIAARADHFMPTTLLESQFATLEEPQADERAIVVSIVPHPREIVEAIVKELGTQSVAAETRQASR
;
A
#
# COMPACT_ATOMS: atom_id res chain seq x y z
N MET A 1 -6.68 -25.21 7.69
CA MET A 1 -6.18 -24.51 8.02
C MET A 1 -6.01 -23.45 7.43
N ALA A 2 -6.07 -23.04 7.68
CA ALA A 2 -6.22 -22.16 7.38
C ALA A 2 -5.75 -21.26 6.77
N SER A 3 -5.97 -21.11 6.18
CA SER A 3 -5.90 -19.96 5.71
C SER A 3 -4.70 -19.20 5.67
N ARG A 4 -3.59 -19.75 5.95
CA ARG A 4 -2.49 -19.05 5.70
C ARG A 4 -2.14 -19.14 4.29
N SER A 5 -2.28 -18.10 3.52
CA SER A 5 -1.72 -18.03 2.18
C SER A 5 -0.22 -18.02 2.28
N ASN A 6 0.44 -18.91 1.61
CA ASN A 6 1.88 -18.84 1.48
C ASN A 6 2.23 -18.07 0.21
N ASP A 7 3.51 -17.90 -0.07
CA ASP A 7 3.94 -17.12 -1.24
C ASP A 7 3.42 -17.70 -2.55
N GLU A 8 3.37 -19.02 -2.67
CA GLU A 8 2.87 -19.64 -3.88
C GLU A 8 1.42 -19.29 -4.16
N ASP A 9 0.60 -19.21 -3.10
CA ASP A 9 -0.80 -18.85 -3.25
C ASP A 9 -0.96 -17.36 -3.57
N ARG A 10 -0.02 -16.54 -3.10
CA ARG A 10 -0.12 -15.10 -3.29
C ARG A 10 0.28 -14.64 -4.68
N TRP A 11 1.23 -15.33 -5.33
CA TRP A 11 1.74 -14.86 -6.61
C TRP A 11 0.68 -14.68 -7.68
N PRO A 12 -0.26 -15.62 -7.89
CA PRO A 12 -1.32 -15.39 -8.89
C PRO A 12 -2.18 -14.18 -8.56
N TRP A 13 -2.46 -13.97 -7.27
CA TRP A 13 -3.27 -12.82 -6.83
C TRP A 13 -2.54 -11.51 -7.07
N LEU A 14 -1.26 -11.47 -6.73
CA LEU A 14 -0.45 -10.26 -6.95
C LEU A 14 -0.33 -9.94 -8.44
N HIS A 15 -0.13 -10.95 -9.27
CA HIS A 15 -0.06 -10.73 -10.71
C HIS A 15 -1.38 -10.26 -11.29
N ALA A 16 -2.51 -10.73 -10.77
CA ALA A 16 -3.82 -10.24 -11.20
C ALA A 16 -3.99 -8.76 -10.89
N ILE A 17 -3.53 -8.33 -9.70
CA ILE A 17 -3.56 -6.91 -9.34
C ILE A 17 -2.64 -6.12 -10.27
N ALA A 18 -1.44 -6.63 -10.54
CA ALA A 18 -0.50 -5.95 -11.44
C ALA A 18 -1.08 -5.78 -12.84
N GLU A 19 -1.79 -6.79 -13.33
CA GLU A 19 -2.46 -6.69 -14.63
C GLU A 19 -3.52 -5.60 -14.64
N TRP A 20 -4.28 -5.50 -13.56
CA TRP A 20 -5.27 -4.44 -13.43
C TRP A 20 -4.62 -3.06 -13.39
N ILE A 21 -3.49 -2.94 -12.69
CA ILE A 21 -2.73 -1.70 -12.64
C ILE A 21 -2.29 -1.31 -14.06
N ASP A 22 -1.73 -2.25 -14.80
CA ASP A 22 -1.24 -1.97 -16.14
C ASP A 22 -2.37 -1.62 -17.10
N ALA A 23 -3.52 -2.28 -16.98
CA ALA A 23 -4.68 -1.96 -17.80
C ALA A 23 -5.18 -0.53 -17.51
N THR A 24 -5.21 -0.15 -16.23
CA THR A 24 -5.60 1.19 -15.83
C THR A 24 -4.63 2.24 -16.39
N ARG A 25 -3.33 1.97 -16.31
CA ARG A 25 -2.30 2.84 -16.85
C ARG A 25 -2.43 3.03 -18.36
N ARG A 26 -2.63 1.93 -19.08
CA ARG A 26 -2.79 1.99 -20.54
C ARG A 26 -4.02 2.78 -20.96
N ALA A 27 -5.06 2.74 -20.15
CA ALA A 27 -6.28 3.49 -20.42
C ALA A 27 -6.18 4.97 -20.03
N GLY A 28 -5.07 5.37 -19.42
CA GLY A 28 -4.91 6.75 -18.93
C GLY A 28 -5.74 7.05 -17.70
N GLY A 29 -6.17 6.03 -16.99
CA GLY A 29 -7.02 6.18 -15.82
C GLY A 29 -6.23 6.29 -14.53
N HIS A 30 -6.98 6.43 -13.45
CA HIS A 30 -6.44 6.49 -12.10
C HIS A 30 -7.08 5.39 -11.26
N GLY A 31 -6.35 4.89 -10.28
CA GLY A 31 -6.90 3.87 -9.41
C GLY A 31 -6.18 3.82 -8.08
N VAL A 32 -6.85 3.23 -7.12
CA VAL A 32 -6.31 3.00 -5.79
C VAL A 32 -6.51 1.53 -5.47
N VAL A 33 -5.44 0.88 -5.01
CA VAL A 33 -5.50 -0.53 -4.60
C VAL A 33 -5.09 -0.60 -3.15
N ALA A 34 -5.93 -1.24 -2.34
CA ALA A 34 -5.60 -1.53 -0.94
C ALA A 34 -5.29 -3.01 -0.84
N CYS A 35 -4.08 -3.34 -0.40
CA CYS A 35 -3.73 -4.74 -0.22
C CYS A 35 -2.61 -4.86 0.81
N SER A 36 -2.51 -6.05 1.39
CA SER A 36 -1.47 -6.36 2.37
C SER A 36 -0.21 -6.79 1.64
N ALA A 37 0.51 -5.82 1.09
CA ALA A 37 1.78 -6.08 0.41
C ALA A 37 2.91 -6.04 1.43
N LEU A 38 2.95 -7.04 2.30
CA LEU A 38 3.81 -7.04 3.47
C LEU A 38 5.29 -7.23 3.17
N LYS A 39 5.62 -7.94 2.11
CA LYS A 39 7.02 -8.19 1.75
C LYS A 39 7.45 -7.32 0.57
N ARG A 40 8.73 -6.97 0.56
CA ARG A 40 9.30 -6.23 -0.57
C ARG A 40 9.06 -6.94 -1.89
N ALA A 41 9.20 -8.26 -1.90
CA ALA A 41 8.98 -9.04 -3.12
C ALA A 41 7.56 -8.89 -3.67
N TYR A 42 6.58 -8.77 -2.79
CA TYR A 42 5.19 -8.54 -3.21
C TYR A 42 5.05 -7.15 -3.84
N ARG A 43 5.64 -6.15 -3.21
CA ARG A 43 5.57 -4.78 -3.71
C ARG A 43 6.29 -4.62 -5.04
N ASP A 44 7.35 -5.39 -5.24
CA ASP A 44 8.07 -5.36 -6.51
C ASP A 44 7.20 -5.87 -7.66
N VAL A 45 6.32 -6.83 -7.41
CA VAL A 45 5.37 -7.29 -8.43
C VAL A 45 4.39 -6.18 -8.81
N LEU A 46 3.93 -5.41 -7.80
CA LEU A 46 2.90 -4.40 -8.01
C LEU A 46 3.47 -3.10 -8.58
N ILE A 47 4.64 -2.72 -8.15
CA ILE A 47 5.24 -1.43 -8.51
C ILE A 47 6.40 -1.64 -9.47
N GLY A 48 7.40 -2.41 -9.07
CA GLY A 48 8.56 -2.66 -9.91
C GLY A 48 9.12 -1.39 -10.51
N ALA A 49 9.19 -1.36 -11.83
CA ALA A 49 9.67 -0.19 -12.57
C ALA A 49 8.56 0.78 -12.96
N ARG A 50 7.35 0.59 -12.49
CA ARG A 50 6.21 1.45 -12.81
C ARG A 50 6.34 2.77 -12.06
N ARG A 51 6.81 3.80 -12.76
CA ARG A 51 7.12 5.09 -12.14
C ARG A 51 5.88 5.88 -11.72
N ASP A 52 4.75 5.60 -12.34
CA ASP A 52 3.49 6.29 -12.05
C ASP A 52 2.65 5.58 -10.99
N VAL A 53 3.20 4.54 -10.37
CA VAL A 53 2.56 3.84 -9.26
C VAL A 53 3.24 4.27 -7.96
N ARG A 54 2.46 4.76 -7.03
CA ARG A 54 3.00 5.23 -5.76
C ARG A 54 2.57 4.32 -4.63
N LEU A 55 3.52 4.01 -3.78
CA LEU A 55 3.27 3.21 -2.59
C LEU A 55 2.92 4.12 -1.42
N VAL A 56 1.81 3.84 -0.77
CA VAL A 56 1.43 4.51 0.46
C VAL A 56 1.50 3.49 1.59
N PHE A 57 2.30 3.78 2.60
CA PHE A 57 2.43 2.92 3.77
C PHE A 57 1.69 3.55 4.94
N LEU A 58 0.59 2.92 5.33
CA LEU A 58 -0.20 3.37 6.46
C LEU A 58 0.41 2.78 7.73
N LYS A 59 1.12 3.60 8.47
CA LYS A 59 1.89 3.12 9.62
C LYS A 59 1.15 3.38 10.93
N GLY A 60 1.06 2.33 11.74
CA GLY A 60 0.49 2.44 13.07
C GLY A 60 1.03 1.34 13.96
N ASP A 61 1.00 1.56 15.28
CA ASP A 61 1.43 0.50 16.16
C ASP A 61 0.37 -0.60 16.25
N ARG A 62 0.82 -1.78 16.68
CA ARG A 62 -0.02 -2.95 16.71
C ARG A 62 -1.25 -2.77 17.59
N ASP A 63 -1.08 -2.14 18.74
CA ASP A 63 -2.20 -1.99 19.67
C ASP A 63 -3.28 -1.08 19.13
N LEU A 64 -2.89 0.00 18.45
CA LEU A 64 -3.84 0.91 17.83
C LEU A 64 -4.63 0.20 16.71
N ILE A 65 -3.92 -0.54 15.88
CA ILE A 65 -4.56 -1.28 14.79
C ILE A 65 -5.51 -2.32 15.34
N ALA A 66 -5.08 -3.06 16.38
CA ALA A 66 -5.92 -4.07 17.00
C ALA A 66 -7.21 -3.46 17.55
N ARG A 67 -7.11 -2.29 18.21
CA ARG A 67 -8.28 -1.61 18.75
C ARG A 67 -9.25 -1.17 17.64
N ARG A 68 -8.71 -0.68 16.53
CA ARG A 68 -9.55 -0.23 15.42
C ARG A 68 -10.25 -1.37 14.72
N ILE A 69 -9.56 -2.48 14.54
CA ILE A 69 -10.18 -3.68 13.96
C ILE A 69 -11.29 -4.19 14.88
N ALA A 70 -11.04 -4.23 16.17
CA ALA A 70 -12.04 -4.71 17.14
C ALA A 70 -13.27 -3.82 17.19
N ALA A 71 -13.13 -2.53 16.89
CA ALA A 71 -14.24 -1.59 16.90
C ALA A 71 -15.14 -1.70 15.66
N ARG A 72 -14.70 -2.39 14.62
CA ARG A 72 -15.49 -2.56 13.40
C ARG A 72 -16.39 -3.79 13.56
N ALA A 73 -17.68 -3.56 13.57
CA ALA A 73 -18.64 -4.62 13.87
C ALA A 73 -18.64 -5.75 12.84
N ASP A 74 -18.32 -5.44 11.59
CA ASP A 74 -18.37 -6.39 10.49
C ASP A 74 -17.00 -6.99 10.15
N HIS A 75 -15.98 -6.68 10.95
CA HIS A 75 -14.64 -7.17 10.70
C HIS A 75 -14.11 -7.91 11.91
N PHE A 76 -13.71 -9.12 11.69
CA PHE A 76 -13.06 -9.91 12.74
C PHE A 76 -11.70 -10.38 12.24
N MET A 77 -10.68 -10.08 13.02
CA MET A 77 -9.34 -10.60 12.74
C MET A 77 -8.80 -11.21 14.02
N PRO A 78 -8.50 -12.52 14.02
CA PRO A 78 -7.89 -13.12 15.20
C PRO A 78 -6.56 -12.44 15.54
N THR A 79 -6.28 -12.34 16.82
CA THR A 79 -5.03 -11.73 17.29
C THR A 79 -3.81 -12.41 16.70
N THR A 80 -3.85 -13.74 16.58
CA THR A 80 -2.74 -14.48 16.00
C THR A 80 -2.46 -14.10 14.57
N LEU A 81 -3.50 -13.83 13.78
CA LEU A 81 -3.33 -13.40 12.39
C LEU A 81 -2.70 -12.02 12.33
N LEU A 82 -3.15 -11.10 13.18
CA LEU A 82 -2.59 -9.75 13.23
C LEU A 82 -1.10 -9.80 13.62
N GLU A 83 -0.75 -10.59 14.61
CA GLU A 83 0.64 -10.75 15.02
C GLU A 83 1.48 -11.36 13.90
N SER A 84 0.93 -12.33 13.18
CA SER A 84 1.61 -12.94 12.06
C SER A 84 1.89 -11.93 10.95
N GLN A 85 0.93 -11.04 10.68
CA GLN A 85 1.12 -10.01 9.67
C GLN A 85 2.21 -9.01 10.07
N PHE A 86 2.23 -8.59 11.34
CA PHE A 86 3.30 -7.71 11.80
C PHE A 86 4.67 -8.38 11.76
N ALA A 87 4.73 -9.67 12.09
CA ALA A 87 5.98 -10.41 12.02
C ALA A 87 6.49 -10.57 10.60
N THR A 88 5.57 -10.66 9.63
CA THR A 88 5.91 -10.82 8.22
C THR A 88 6.27 -9.49 7.56
N LEU A 89 5.78 -8.39 8.09
CA LEU A 89 5.94 -7.08 7.48
C LEU A 89 7.41 -6.71 7.32
N GLU A 90 7.79 -6.40 6.08
CA GLU A 90 9.06 -5.76 5.76
C GLU A 90 8.73 -4.31 5.42
N GLU A 91 9.09 -3.40 6.31
CA GLU A 91 8.75 -2.00 6.08
C GLU A 91 9.42 -1.47 4.82
N PRO A 92 8.76 -0.57 4.07
CA PRO A 92 9.35 -0.02 2.85
C PRO A 92 10.69 0.64 3.11
N GLN A 93 11.63 0.39 2.21
CA GLN A 93 12.97 0.96 2.27
C GLN A 93 13.00 2.27 1.48
N ALA A 94 14.08 3.03 1.65
CA ALA A 94 14.21 4.36 1.06
C ALA A 94 14.04 4.35 -0.46
N ASP A 95 14.55 3.32 -1.13
CA ASP A 95 14.48 3.24 -2.59
C ASP A 95 13.07 2.94 -3.11
N GLU A 96 12.17 2.52 -2.24
CA GLU A 96 10.76 2.31 -2.62
C GLU A 96 9.99 3.63 -2.66
N ARG A 97 10.53 4.68 -2.07
CA ARG A 97 9.96 6.03 -2.06
C ARG A 97 8.51 6.03 -1.60
N ALA A 98 8.22 5.27 -0.56
CA ALA A 98 6.86 5.19 -0.03
C ALA A 98 6.45 6.52 0.61
N ILE A 99 5.17 6.84 0.44
CA ILE A 99 4.56 7.91 1.21
C ILE A 99 4.14 7.27 2.53
N VAL A 100 4.86 7.59 3.60
CA VAL A 100 4.59 7.02 4.92
C VAL A 100 3.70 7.97 5.69
N VAL A 101 2.53 7.51 6.08
CA VAL A 101 1.59 8.33 6.85
C VAL A 101 1.15 7.59 8.09
N SER A 102 1.00 8.33 9.18
CA SER A 102 0.48 7.77 10.43
C SER A 102 -1.02 7.53 10.31
N ILE A 103 -1.50 6.45 10.91
CA ILE A 103 -2.94 6.19 10.97
C ILE A 103 -3.59 6.82 12.20
N VAL A 104 -2.82 7.52 13.04
CA VAL A 104 -3.35 8.16 14.26
C VAL A 104 -4.41 9.23 13.94
N PRO A 105 -4.17 10.13 12.96
CA PRO A 105 -5.17 11.16 12.66
C PRO A 105 -6.46 10.58 12.10
N HIS A 106 -7.48 11.43 12.04
CA HIS A 106 -8.75 11.07 11.42
C HIS A 106 -8.51 10.68 9.94
N PRO A 107 -9.26 9.70 9.40
CA PRO A 107 -9.06 9.28 8.01
C PRO A 107 -9.06 10.42 6.99
N ARG A 108 -9.91 11.45 7.18
CA ARG A 108 -9.90 12.60 6.30
C ARG A 108 -8.54 13.30 6.29
N GLU A 109 -7.94 13.48 7.45
CA GLU A 109 -6.63 14.12 7.55
C GLU A 109 -5.55 13.26 6.90
N ILE A 110 -5.66 11.94 7.03
CA ILE A 110 -4.73 11.01 6.40
C ILE A 110 -4.81 11.17 4.87
N VAL A 111 -6.02 11.19 4.33
CA VAL A 111 -6.23 11.35 2.89
C VAL A 111 -5.67 12.68 2.41
N GLU A 112 -5.91 13.76 3.15
CA GLU A 112 -5.40 15.09 2.79
C GLU A 112 -3.87 15.09 2.75
N ALA A 113 -3.23 14.43 3.69
CA ALA A 113 -1.77 14.34 3.73
C ALA A 113 -1.24 13.58 2.51
N ILE A 114 -1.89 12.49 2.14
CA ILE A 114 -1.49 11.70 0.97
C ILE A 114 -1.65 12.52 -0.31
N VAL A 115 -2.80 13.17 -0.47
CA VAL A 115 -3.08 13.97 -1.67
C VAL A 115 -2.07 15.11 -1.81
N LYS A 116 -1.74 15.75 -0.70
CA LYS A 116 -0.75 16.83 -0.71
C LYS A 116 0.61 16.30 -1.18
N GLU A 117 1.02 15.15 -0.68
CA GLU A 117 2.30 14.58 -1.04
C GLU A 117 2.33 14.19 -2.53
N LEU A 118 1.25 13.60 -3.03
CA LEU A 118 1.15 13.24 -4.44
C LEU A 118 1.18 14.49 -5.33
N GLY A 119 0.49 15.54 -4.94
CA GLY A 119 0.48 16.79 -5.68
C GLY A 119 1.85 17.44 -5.77
N THR A 120 2.58 17.47 -4.67
CA THR A 120 3.93 18.01 -4.62
C THR A 120 4.87 17.24 -5.55
N GLN A 121 4.78 15.92 -5.54
CA GLN A 121 5.62 15.10 -6.38
C GLN A 121 5.29 15.26 -7.86
N SER A 122 3.99 15.39 -8.20
CA SER A 122 3.57 15.61 -9.57
C SER A 122 4.10 16.94 -10.09
N VAL A 123 4.01 18.00 -9.29
CA VAL A 123 4.52 19.33 -9.68
C VAL A 123 6.01 19.27 -9.94
N ALA A 124 6.76 18.60 -9.07
CA ALA A 124 8.21 18.44 -9.25
C ALA A 124 8.54 17.70 -10.54
N ALA A 125 7.79 16.66 -10.87
CA ALA A 125 8.00 15.90 -12.09
C ALA A 125 7.72 16.76 -13.33
N GLU A 126 6.64 17.51 -13.32
CA GLU A 126 6.29 18.41 -14.42
C GLU A 126 7.35 19.47 -14.62
N THR A 127 7.87 20.03 -13.55
CA THR A 127 8.92 21.03 -13.62
C THR A 127 10.18 20.47 -14.28
N ARG A 128 10.54 19.24 -13.96
CA ARG A 128 11.69 18.60 -14.58
C ARG A 128 11.50 18.40 -16.07
N GLN A 129 10.31 17.99 -16.49
CA GLN A 129 10.01 17.80 -17.91
C GLN A 129 10.04 19.13 -18.66
N ALA A 130 9.55 20.16 -18.07
CA ALA A 130 9.54 21.49 -18.69
C ALA A 130 10.95 22.06 -18.88
N SER A 131 11.90 21.59 -18.08
CA SER A 131 13.29 22.08 -18.15
C SER A 131 14.10 21.46 -19.30
N ARG A 132 13.53 20.49 -19.98
CA ARG A 132 14.23 19.84 -21.11
C ARG A 132 13.97 20.58 -22.43
#